data_933daaf2613f35c8a0235150ac577eae
#
_entry.id   933daaf2613f35c8a0235150ac577eae
#
_cell.length_a   1.000
_cell.length_b   1.000
_cell.length_c   1.000
_cell.angle_alpha   90.00
_cell.angle_beta   90.00
_cell.angle_gamma   90.00
#
_symmetry.space_group_name_H-M   'P 1'
#
loop_
_entity.id
_entity.type
_entity.pdbx_description
1 polymer ?
#
loop_
_entity_poly.entity_id
_entity_poly.type
_entity_poly.pdbx_seq_one_letter_code
_entity_poly.pdbx_strand_id
1 'polypeptide(L)'
;YQSAQEQLGAASVSVRDLIDRWTRAQDMAMGLNRVFDILDIEPDVKNRDNAEPLEGLRNDISFENVNFSYEQERPVLKNISFSTKRGDITAIVGPTGSGKSSMMGLMSRLFDPDSGQIKIDGVDLRDIELSSLRNSVSIALQENVLFGMSVRDNIRYVVPSADDEAVM
;
A
#
# COMPACT_ATOMS: atom_id res chain seq x y z
N TYR A 1 3.19 24.61 -66.14
CA TYR A 1 4.05 23.61 -65.50
C TYR A 1 4.52 24.06 -64.11
N GLN A 2 4.87 25.33 -63.90
CA GLN A 2 5.31 25.82 -62.57
C GLN A 2 4.23 25.80 -61.47
N SER A 3 2.98 26.14 -61.83
CA SER A 3 1.87 26.15 -60.86
C SER A 3 1.51 24.75 -60.33
N ALA A 4 1.69 23.71 -61.10
CA ALA A 4 1.45 22.33 -60.69
C ALA A 4 2.54 21.81 -59.73
N GLN A 5 3.80 22.24 -59.91
CA GLN A 5 4.89 21.89 -59.01
C GLN A 5 4.78 22.58 -57.63
N GLU A 6 4.32 23.84 -57.64
CA GLU A 6 4.06 24.58 -56.39
C GLU A 6 2.91 23.96 -55.59
N GLN A 7 1.84 23.54 -56.24
CA GLN A 7 0.71 22.86 -55.61
C GLN A 7 1.11 21.48 -55.04
N LEU A 8 1.92 20.71 -55.77
CA LEU A 8 2.46 19.44 -55.26
C LEU A 8 3.38 19.63 -54.09
N GLY A 9 4.20 20.68 -54.07
CA GLY A 9 5.04 21.06 -52.95
C GLY A 9 4.23 21.42 -51.70
N ALA A 10 3.19 22.23 -51.85
CA ALA A 10 2.33 22.62 -50.73
C ALA A 10 1.54 21.42 -50.18
N ALA A 11 1.06 20.52 -51.04
CA ALA A 11 0.38 19.29 -50.58
C ALA A 11 1.31 18.35 -49.81
N SER A 12 2.58 18.22 -50.27
CA SER A 12 3.57 17.38 -49.55
C SER A 12 3.93 17.90 -48.15
N VAL A 13 3.99 19.22 -47.98
CA VAL A 13 4.21 19.86 -46.63
C VAL A 13 3.01 19.58 -45.74
N SER A 14 1.78 19.75 -46.25
CA SER A 14 0.57 19.51 -45.45
C SER A 14 0.45 18.04 -44.99
N VAL A 15 0.83 17.10 -45.84
CA VAL A 15 0.83 15.68 -45.48
C VAL A 15 1.88 15.37 -44.39
N ARG A 16 3.07 15.95 -44.49
CA ARG A 16 4.10 15.81 -43.43
C ARG A 16 3.63 16.38 -42.13
N ASP A 17 3.02 17.56 -42.14
CA ASP A 17 2.47 18.18 -40.91
C ASP A 17 1.39 17.30 -40.25
N LEU A 18 0.55 16.65 -41.05
CA LEU A 18 -0.45 15.72 -40.56
C LEU A 18 0.20 14.47 -39.89
N ILE A 19 1.23 13.92 -40.53
CA ILE A 19 1.97 12.78 -40.02
C ILE A 19 2.64 13.14 -38.70
N ASP A 20 3.30 14.31 -38.61
CA ASP A 20 3.96 14.77 -37.40
C ASP A 20 2.98 15.02 -36.27
N ARG A 21 1.79 15.58 -36.58
CA ARG A 21 0.72 15.74 -35.56
C ARG A 21 0.18 14.42 -35.09
N TRP A 22 0.01 13.46 -35.99
CA TRP A 22 -0.43 12.10 -35.63
C TRP A 22 0.58 11.38 -34.72
N THR A 23 1.88 11.46 -35.07
CA THR A 23 2.94 10.87 -34.25
C THR A 23 2.97 11.48 -32.84
N ARG A 24 2.88 12.82 -32.74
CA ARG A 24 2.79 13.48 -31.43
C ARG A 24 1.56 13.07 -30.63
N ALA A 25 0.42 12.89 -31.27
CA ALA A 25 -0.80 12.41 -30.62
C ALA A 25 -0.63 10.98 -30.08
N GLN A 26 0.03 10.10 -30.84
CA GLN A 26 0.35 8.74 -30.39
C GLN A 26 1.33 8.74 -29.20
N ASP A 27 2.36 9.57 -29.24
CA ASP A 27 3.32 9.70 -28.14
C ASP A 27 2.65 10.20 -26.84
N MET A 28 1.74 11.19 -26.98
CA MET A 28 0.91 11.65 -25.87
C MET A 28 0.00 10.54 -25.32
N ALA A 29 -0.65 9.76 -26.20
CA ALA A 29 -1.52 8.67 -25.79
C ALA A 29 -0.74 7.59 -25.03
N MET A 30 0.49 7.26 -25.46
CA MET A 30 1.34 6.32 -24.73
C MET A 30 1.76 6.85 -23.36
N GLY A 31 2.04 8.15 -23.25
CA GLY A 31 2.33 8.79 -21.95
C GLY A 31 1.13 8.76 -21.01
N LEU A 32 -0.07 9.04 -21.51
CA LEU A 32 -1.31 8.98 -20.74
C LEU A 32 -1.62 7.56 -20.26
N ASN A 33 -1.47 6.55 -21.14
CA ASN A 33 -1.71 5.17 -20.74
C ASN A 33 -0.84 4.74 -19.56
N ARG A 34 0.45 5.11 -19.54
CA ARG A 34 1.32 4.83 -18.39
C ARG A 34 0.85 5.47 -17.09
N VAL A 35 0.26 6.66 -17.17
CA VAL A 35 -0.32 7.33 -16.00
C VAL A 35 -1.56 6.58 -15.54
N PHE A 36 -2.44 6.19 -16.46
CA PHE A 36 -3.63 5.40 -16.13
C PHE A 36 -3.27 4.01 -15.60
N ASP A 37 -2.27 3.34 -16.17
CA ASP A 37 -1.76 2.06 -15.66
C ASP A 37 -1.38 2.13 -14.18
N ILE A 38 -0.84 3.29 -13.74
CA ILE A 38 -0.50 3.51 -12.31
C ILE A 38 -1.73 3.87 -11.48
N LEU A 39 -2.61 4.72 -12.02
CA LEU A 39 -3.82 5.15 -11.30
C LEU A 39 -4.85 4.03 -11.15
N ASP A 40 -4.89 3.11 -12.09
CA ASP A 40 -5.81 1.98 -12.11
C ASP A 40 -5.28 0.76 -11.32
N ILE A 41 -4.08 0.87 -10.69
CA ILE A 41 -3.60 -0.17 -9.78
C ILE A 41 -4.57 -0.31 -8.62
N GLU A 42 -5.26 -1.44 -8.58
CA GLU A 42 -6.11 -1.77 -7.46
C GLU A 42 -5.27 -2.27 -6.28
N PRO A 43 -5.44 -1.71 -5.07
CA PRO A 43 -4.75 -2.22 -3.90
C PRO A 43 -5.24 -3.63 -3.55
N ASP A 44 -4.30 -4.52 -3.19
CA ASP A 44 -4.60 -5.91 -2.80
C ASP A 44 -5.48 -5.98 -1.54
N VAL A 45 -5.32 -4.99 -0.65
CA VAL A 45 -6.06 -4.90 0.60
C VAL A 45 -7.02 -3.72 0.54
N LYS A 46 -8.33 -4.01 0.64
CA LYS A 46 -9.41 -3.01 0.62
C LYS A 46 -10.32 -3.16 1.83
N ASN A 47 -10.99 -2.08 2.22
CA ASN A 47 -12.09 -2.19 3.17
C ASN A 47 -13.20 -3.06 2.58
N ARG A 48 -13.81 -3.91 3.41
CA ARG A 48 -15.09 -4.53 3.09
C ARG A 48 -16.19 -3.46 3.22
N ASP A 49 -17.31 -3.66 2.52
CA ASP A 49 -18.43 -2.71 2.53
C ASP A 49 -19.03 -2.51 3.94
N ASN A 50 -18.88 -3.49 4.81
CA ASN A 50 -19.35 -3.49 6.19
C ASN A 50 -18.24 -3.30 7.23
N ALA A 51 -17.07 -2.80 6.84
CA ALA A 51 -15.96 -2.56 7.75
C ALA A 51 -16.31 -1.45 8.76
N GLU A 52 -16.11 -1.74 10.05
CA GLU A 52 -16.41 -0.83 11.15
C GLU A 52 -15.12 -0.23 11.73
N PRO A 53 -15.15 1.00 12.25
CA PRO A 53 -13.98 1.61 12.88
C PRO A 53 -13.58 0.84 14.14
N LEU A 54 -12.25 0.72 14.37
CA LEU A 54 -11.69 0.15 15.59
C LEU A 54 -11.74 1.18 16.72
N GLU A 55 -12.45 0.88 17.78
CA GLU A 55 -12.50 1.72 18.99
C GLU A 55 -11.31 1.48 19.97
N GLY A 56 -10.27 0.79 19.51
CA GLY A 56 -9.10 0.39 20.30
C GLY A 56 -9.20 -1.02 20.86
N LEU A 57 -8.08 -1.52 21.37
CA LEU A 57 -7.96 -2.87 21.95
C LEU A 57 -8.56 -2.90 23.36
N ARG A 58 -9.56 -3.74 23.60
CA ARG A 58 -10.21 -3.93 24.90
C ARG A 58 -9.77 -5.21 25.61
N ASN A 59 -9.71 -6.33 24.87
CA ASN A 59 -9.46 -7.66 25.42
C ASN A 59 -8.19 -8.30 24.88
N ASP A 60 -8.21 -8.73 23.62
CA ASP A 60 -7.14 -9.54 23.06
C ASP A 60 -7.00 -9.38 21.54
N ILE A 61 -5.87 -9.88 21.06
CA ILE A 61 -5.58 -10.09 19.65
C ILE A 61 -5.36 -11.58 19.47
N SER A 62 -6.01 -12.20 18.49
CA SER A 62 -5.87 -13.63 18.23
C SER A 62 -5.54 -13.91 16.77
N PHE A 63 -4.68 -14.90 16.57
CA PHE A 63 -4.40 -15.55 15.30
C PHE A 63 -5.03 -16.92 15.34
N GLU A 64 -5.84 -17.27 14.33
CA GLU A 64 -6.57 -18.52 14.27
C GLU A 64 -6.29 -19.23 12.94
N ASN A 65 -5.48 -20.30 13.00
CA ASN A 65 -5.09 -21.14 11.85
C ASN A 65 -4.55 -20.32 10.65
N VAL A 66 -3.79 -19.27 10.90
CA VAL A 66 -3.31 -18.34 9.90
C VAL A 66 -2.25 -18.99 9.02
N ASN A 67 -2.49 -18.95 7.70
CA ASN A 67 -1.53 -19.31 6.66
C ASN A 67 -1.27 -18.08 5.79
N PHE A 68 -0.03 -17.91 5.38
CA PHE A 68 0.35 -16.77 4.55
C PHE A 68 1.54 -17.07 3.65
N SER A 69 1.48 -16.59 2.41
CA SER A 69 2.52 -16.66 1.39
C SER A 69 2.62 -15.31 0.66
N TYR A 70 3.82 -14.85 0.35
CA TYR A 70 3.99 -13.74 -0.60
C TYR A 70 3.79 -14.18 -2.05
N GLU A 71 4.12 -15.43 -2.34
CA GLU A 71 3.95 -16.11 -3.63
C GLU A 71 3.29 -17.46 -3.38
N GLN A 72 2.33 -17.85 -4.21
CA GLN A 72 1.47 -19.04 -4.01
C GLN A 72 2.23 -20.34 -3.69
N GLU A 73 3.48 -20.49 -4.16
CA GLU A 73 4.25 -21.72 -3.95
C GLU A 73 5.26 -21.65 -2.78
N ARG A 74 5.30 -20.52 -2.05
CA ARG A 74 6.26 -20.30 -0.96
C ARG A 74 5.58 -19.89 0.34
N PRO A 75 5.00 -20.85 1.08
CA PRO A 75 4.33 -20.55 2.34
C PRO A 75 5.32 -20.07 3.40
N VAL A 76 5.04 -18.89 3.99
CA VAL A 76 5.85 -18.25 5.04
C VAL A 76 5.29 -18.56 6.41
N LEU A 77 3.99 -18.48 6.59
CA LEU A 77 3.30 -18.86 7.83
C LEU A 77 2.42 -20.06 7.56
N LYS A 78 2.45 -21.04 8.48
CA LYS A 78 1.69 -22.28 8.37
C LYS A 78 0.97 -22.55 9.66
N ASN A 79 -0.37 -22.49 9.61
CA ASN A 79 -1.26 -22.85 10.70
C ASN A 79 -0.89 -22.17 12.02
N ILE A 80 -0.63 -20.87 11.99
CA ILE A 80 -0.25 -20.09 13.17
C ILE A 80 -1.51 -19.79 13.98
N SER A 81 -1.48 -20.20 15.26
CA SER A 81 -2.55 -19.92 16.22
C SER A 81 -1.98 -19.53 17.56
N PHE A 82 -2.35 -18.37 18.06
CA PHE A 82 -2.04 -17.87 19.40
C PHE A 82 -2.94 -16.67 19.73
N SER A 83 -2.95 -16.27 21.01
CA SER A 83 -3.60 -15.03 21.42
C SER A 83 -2.72 -14.27 22.41
N THR A 84 -2.89 -12.96 22.46
CA THR A 84 -2.25 -12.07 23.39
C THR A 84 -3.28 -11.10 23.95
N LYS A 85 -3.26 -10.86 25.26
CA LYS A 85 -4.23 -9.99 25.93
C LYS A 85 -3.76 -8.55 25.96
N ARG A 86 -4.70 -7.65 26.16
CA ARG A 86 -4.39 -6.25 26.39
C ARG A 86 -3.44 -6.09 27.58
N GLY A 87 -2.36 -5.34 27.36
CA GLY A 87 -1.33 -5.09 28.36
C GLY A 87 -0.23 -6.14 28.42
N ASP A 88 -0.35 -7.27 27.70
CA ASP A 88 0.70 -8.26 27.62
C ASP A 88 1.86 -7.78 26.71
N ILE A 89 3.06 -8.27 27.01
CA ILE A 89 4.22 -8.18 26.12
C ILE A 89 4.45 -9.57 25.53
N THR A 90 4.26 -9.68 24.22
CA THR A 90 4.44 -10.94 23.49
C THR A 90 5.73 -10.91 22.68
N ALA A 91 6.64 -11.86 22.91
CA ALA A 91 7.86 -12.00 22.15
C ALA A 91 7.71 -13.09 21.08
N ILE A 92 7.93 -12.72 19.81
CA ILE A 92 7.97 -13.65 18.68
C ILE A 92 9.44 -13.94 18.38
N VAL A 93 9.88 -15.18 18.61
CA VAL A 93 11.27 -15.61 18.46
C VAL A 93 11.41 -16.64 17.34
N GLY A 94 12.55 -16.66 16.69
CA GLY A 94 12.83 -17.61 15.61
C GLY A 94 14.00 -17.16 14.73
N PRO A 95 14.56 -18.04 13.88
CA PRO A 95 15.63 -17.70 12.96
C PRO A 95 15.22 -16.65 11.93
N THR A 96 16.19 -16.08 11.21
CA THR A 96 15.91 -15.20 10.08
C THR A 96 15.10 -15.96 9.03
N GLY A 97 14.08 -15.30 8.47
CA GLY A 97 13.18 -15.91 7.48
C GLY A 97 12.03 -16.75 8.08
N SER A 98 11.89 -16.84 9.42
CA SER A 98 10.79 -17.61 10.05
C SER A 98 9.42 -16.94 10.02
N GLY A 99 9.26 -15.80 9.33
CA GLY A 99 7.97 -15.12 9.18
C GLY A 99 7.62 -14.09 10.25
N LYS A 100 8.56 -13.73 11.16
CA LYS A 100 8.29 -12.73 12.22
C LYS A 100 7.82 -11.38 11.66
N SER A 101 8.51 -10.85 10.66
CA SER A 101 8.15 -9.58 10.02
C SER A 101 6.84 -9.70 9.22
N SER A 102 6.57 -10.88 8.65
CA SER A 102 5.31 -11.14 7.95
C SER A 102 4.12 -11.11 8.89
N MET A 103 4.27 -11.65 10.11
CA MET A 103 3.25 -11.55 11.15
C MET A 103 2.94 -10.09 11.52
N MET A 104 3.98 -9.23 11.64
CA MET A 104 3.79 -7.80 11.89
C MET A 104 3.09 -7.11 10.72
N GLY A 105 3.44 -7.49 9.48
CA GLY A 105 2.76 -7.00 8.28
C GLY A 105 1.28 -7.37 8.24
N LEU A 106 0.93 -8.60 8.62
CA LEU A 106 -0.46 -9.05 8.73
C LEU A 106 -1.22 -8.32 9.84
N MET A 107 -0.59 -8.05 10.99
CA MET A 107 -1.19 -7.28 12.08
C MET A 107 -1.58 -5.86 11.66
N SER A 108 -0.76 -5.22 10.83
CA SER A 108 -1.04 -3.88 10.28
C SER A 108 -1.91 -3.93 9.04
N ARG A 109 -2.30 -5.14 8.64
CA ARG A 109 -3.06 -5.39 7.43
C ARG A 109 -2.42 -4.73 6.20
N LEU A 110 -1.09 -4.92 6.05
CA LEU A 110 -0.37 -4.67 4.80
C LEU A 110 -0.67 -5.78 3.78
N PHE A 111 -1.03 -6.95 4.29
CA PHE A 111 -1.45 -8.14 3.56
C PHE A 111 -2.63 -8.77 4.28
N ASP A 112 -3.50 -9.46 3.56
CA ASP A 112 -4.50 -10.35 4.16
C ASP A 112 -3.94 -11.80 4.16
N PRO A 113 -4.29 -12.66 5.14
CA PRO A 113 -3.85 -14.05 5.17
C PRO A 113 -4.50 -14.86 4.06
N ASP A 114 -3.79 -15.88 3.52
CA ASP A 114 -4.32 -16.82 2.52
C ASP A 114 -5.49 -17.63 3.09
N SER A 115 -5.39 -18.00 4.36
CA SER A 115 -6.46 -18.65 5.12
C SER A 115 -6.31 -18.43 6.61
N GLY A 116 -7.35 -18.71 7.37
CA GLY A 116 -7.44 -18.40 8.79
C GLY A 116 -7.92 -16.95 9.01
N GLN A 117 -7.82 -16.50 10.25
CA GLN A 117 -8.32 -15.21 10.69
C GLN A 117 -7.37 -14.57 11.70
N ILE A 118 -7.28 -13.26 11.66
CA ILE A 118 -6.63 -12.47 12.71
C ILE A 118 -7.72 -11.56 13.27
N LYS A 119 -7.90 -11.58 14.58
CA LYS A 119 -8.99 -10.86 15.24
C LYS A 119 -8.46 -9.89 16.28
N ILE A 120 -9.13 -8.77 16.44
CA ILE A 120 -9.02 -7.85 17.57
C ILE A 120 -10.37 -7.88 18.29
N ASP A 121 -10.37 -8.26 19.56
CA ASP A 121 -11.58 -8.36 20.39
C ASP A 121 -12.68 -9.23 19.75
N GLY A 122 -12.27 -10.29 19.02
CA GLY A 122 -13.17 -11.19 18.33
C GLY A 122 -13.63 -10.74 16.94
N VAL A 123 -13.29 -9.53 16.51
CA VAL A 123 -13.61 -8.99 15.16
C VAL A 123 -12.45 -9.27 14.21
N ASP A 124 -12.72 -9.89 13.06
CA ASP A 124 -11.71 -10.13 12.02
C ASP A 124 -11.13 -8.80 11.50
N LEU A 125 -9.80 -8.71 11.32
CA LEU A 125 -9.16 -7.51 10.78
C LEU A 125 -9.74 -7.06 9.44
N ARG A 126 -10.28 -7.99 8.65
CA ARG A 126 -10.91 -7.71 7.36
C ARG A 126 -12.24 -6.96 7.48
N ASP A 127 -12.88 -7.04 8.64
CA ASP A 127 -14.13 -6.35 8.95
C ASP A 127 -13.89 -5.04 9.73
N ILE A 128 -12.62 -4.69 9.98
CA ILE A 128 -12.20 -3.43 10.59
C ILE A 128 -11.77 -2.44 9.49
N GLU A 129 -12.19 -1.18 9.61
CA GLU A 129 -11.78 -0.11 8.71
C GLU A 129 -10.26 0.11 8.77
N LEU A 130 -9.59 0.06 7.60
CA LEU A 130 -8.13 0.15 7.47
C LEU A 130 -7.55 1.41 8.08
N SER A 131 -8.23 2.55 7.93
CA SER A 131 -7.77 3.82 8.47
C SER A 131 -7.73 3.80 10.01
N SER A 132 -8.79 3.29 10.65
CA SER A 132 -8.88 3.19 12.11
C SER A 132 -7.93 2.14 12.68
N LEU A 133 -7.75 1.00 12.00
CA LEU A 133 -6.77 -0.01 12.37
C LEU A 133 -5.35 0.56 12.34
N ARG A 134 -4.95 1.18 11.23
CA ARG A 134 -3.58 1.72 11.07
C ARG A 134 -3.30 2.90 11.98
N ASN A 135 -4.29 3.67 12.36
CA ASN A 135 -4.16 4.71 13.37
C ASN A 135 -3.99 4.14 14.79
N SER A 136 -4.41 2.91 15.02
CA SER A 136 -4.32 2.24 16.33
C SER A 136 -3.09 1.33 16.47
N VAL A 137 -2.37 1.05 15.36
CA VAL A 137 -1.20 0.17 15.34
C VAL A 137 0.04 0.97 14.96
N SER A 138 1.08 0.90 15.80
CA SER A 138 2.39 1.49 15.49
C SER A 138 3.44 0.41 15.33
N ILE A 139 4.32 0.55 14.34
CA ILE A 139 5.43 -0.37 14.08
C ILE A 139 6.75 0.39 14.18
N ALA A 140 7.67 -0.12 15.02
CA ALA A 140 9.06 0.30 15.00
C ALA A 140 9.87 -0.72 14.18
N LEU A 141 10.38 -0.28 13.04
CA LEU A 141 11.20 -1.10 12.15
C LEU A 141 12.65 -1.16 12.67
N GLN A 142 13.37 -2.22 12.29
CA GLN A 142 14.79 -2.36 12.63
C GLN A 142 15.66 -1.32 11.91
N GLU A 143 15.32 -1.00 10.67
CA GLU A 143 15.94 0.07 9.90
C GLU A 143 14.95 1.23 9.79
N ASN A 144 15.27 2.35 10.46
CA ASN A 144 14.46 3.55 10.41
C ASN A 144 14.97 4.46 9.31
N VAL A 145 14.10 4.83 8.37
CA VAL A 145 14.38 5.85 7.37
C VAL A 145 13.95 7.20 7.93
N LEU A 146 14.92 8.11 8.07
CA LEU A 146 14.65 9.50 8.44
C LEU A 146 14.70 10.37 7.17
N PHE A 147 13.74 11.25 7.04
CA PHE A 147 13.75 12.27 6.00
C PHE A 147 14.83 13.33 6.29
N GLY A 148 15.37 13.96 5.25
CA GLY A 148 16.39 15.02 5.37
C GLY A 148 15.84 16.32 5.95
N MET A 149 15.15 16.26 7.08
CA MET A 149 14.53 17.35 7.80
C MET A 149 14.87 17.28 9.30
N SER A 150 14.42 18.24 10.10
CA SER A 150 14.67 18.22 11.54
C SER A 150 14.04 16.99 12.22
N VAL A 151 14.56 16.61 13.40
CA VAL A 151 13.97 15.53 14.23
C VAL A 151 12.50 15.83 14.53
N ARG A 152 12.20 17.08 14.86
CA ARG A 152 10.84 17.56 15.11
C ARG A 152 9.92 17.33 13.91
N ASP A 153 10.38 17.69 12.71
CA ASP A 153 9.59 17.53 11.48
C ASP A 153 9.42 16.05 11.10
N ASN A 154 10.43 15.21 11.37
CA ASN A 154 10.29 13.76 11.21
C ASN A 154 9.21 13.18 12.14
N ILE A 155 9.14 13.62 13.40
CA ILE A 155 8.10 13.18 14.34
C ILE A 155 6.72 13.68 13.90
N ARG A 156 6.62 14.94 13.44
CA ARG A 156 5.37 15.54 12.95
C ARG A 156 4.90 15.01 11.61
N TYR A 157 5.73 14.29 10.88
CA TYR A 157 5.44 13.92 9.50
C TYR A 157 4.08 13.23 9.34
N VAL A 158 3.71 12.37 10.28
CA VAL A 158 2.43 11.63 10.26
C VAL A 158 1.26 12.49 10.76
N VAL A 159 1.51 13.44 11.67
CA VAL A 159 0.50 14.34 12.24
C VAL A 159 1.01 15.78 12.15
N PRO A 160 0.91 16.43 10.97
CA PRO A 160 1.44 17.78 10.75
C PRO A 160 0.85 18.86 11.67
N SER A 161 -0.36 18.63 12.19
CA SER A 161 -1.07 19.52 13.12
C SER A 161 -0.66 19.37 14.58
N ALA A 162 0.24 18.41 14.90
CA ALA A 162 0.72 18.23 16.28
C ALA A 162 1.47 19.50 16.74
N ASP A 163 1.15 19.97 17.94
CA ASP A 163 1.83 21.09 18.56
C ASP A 163 3.21 20.69 19.14
N ASP A 164 3.98 21.65 19.63
CA ASP A 164 5.31 21.40 20.17
C ASP A 164 5.28 20.60 21.47
N GLU A 165 4.21 20.68 22.23
CA GLU A 165 4.02 19.93 23.48
C GLU A 165 3.78 18.44 23.20
N ALA A 166 3.03 18.13 22.13
CA ALA A 166 2.79 16.75 21.70
C ALA A 166 4.05 16.07 21.09
N VAL A 167 5.03 16.88 20.64
CA VAL A 167 6.26 16.39 20.00
C VAL A 167 7.40 16.21 21.02
N MET A 168 7.35 16.89 22.17
CA MET A 168 8.35 16.79 23.24
C MET A 168 8.01 15.74 24.28
#